data_20648e41677a9636e0ff02a72a7cfc4d
#
_entry.id   20648e41677a9636e0ff02a72a7cfc4d
#
_cell.length_a   1.000
_cell.length_b   1.000
_cell.length_c   1.000
_cell.angle_alpha   90.00
_cell.angle_beta   90.00
_cell.angle_gamma   90.00
#
_symmetry.space_group_name_H-M   'P 1'
#
loop_
_entity.id
_entity.type
_entity.pdbx_description
1 polymer ?
#
loop_
_entity_poly.entity_id
_entity_poly.type
_entity_poly.pdbx_seq_one_letter_code
_entity_poly.pdbx_strand_id
1 'polypeptide(L)'
;MTAAQADLQTPHTELPEAPRIERPAVADGAALWRLAKDSGTLDVNSSYSYLLWCRDFAATSVVARGAGGEPVGFVTGYVRPDRPHTLLVWQVAVDAAHRGRGLAARMLDALAERVAAEHGLTSLETTITPGNTASERLFASFAARHGAAVEREVMFAGEQFPDGPHDAEVLHRIGPLAL
;
A
#
# COMPACT_ATOMS: atom_id res chain seq x y z
N MET A 1 -41.66 -50.80 0.94
CA MET A 1 -40.35 -50.50 1.56
C MET A 1 -39.65 -49.48 0.66
N THR A 2 -39.71 -48.21 1.03
CA THR A 2 -39.20 -47.11 0.25
C THR A 2 -37.87 -46.67 0.89
N ALA A 3 -36.76 -46.83 0.15
CA ALA A 3 -35.44 -46.39 0.59
C ALA A 3 -35.32 -44.88 0.44
N ALA A 4 -35.07 -44.17 1.56
CA ALA A 4 -34.74 -42.77 1.56
C ALA A 4 -33.30 -42.61 1.09
N GLN A 5 -33.10 -41.92 -0.04
CA GLN A 5 -31.80 -41.42 -0.46
C GLN A 5 -31.42 -40.24 0.43
N ALA A 6 -30.36 -40.41 1.21
CA ALA A 6 -29.72 -39.30 1.92
C ALA A 6 -28.85 -38.50 0.93
N ASP A 7 -29.27 -37.29 0.67
CA ASP A 7 -28.49 -36.30 -0.13
C ASP A 7 -27.28 -35.87 0.71
N LEU A 8 -26.11 -36.38 0.36
CA LEU A 8 -24.82 -35.97 0.89
C LEU A 8 -24.43 -34.64 0.23
N GLN A 9 -24.91 -33.52 0.80
CA GLN A 9 -24.39 -32.20 0.45
C GLN A 9 -22.95 -32.09 0.94
N THR A 10 -22.02 -32.18 0.00
CA THR A 10 -20.59 -31.84 0.23
C THR A 10 -20.51 -30.35 0.60
N PRO A 11 -19.88 -29.98 1.72
CA PRO A 11 -19.69 -28.56 2.03
C PRO A 11 -18.75 -27.96 0.97
N HIS A 12 -19.27 -27.06 0.15
CA HIS A 12 -18.45 -26.19 -0.68
C HIS A 12 -17.66 -25.29 0.28
N THR A 13 -16.38 -25.59 0.47
CA THR A 13 -15.43 -24.67 1.09
C THR A 13 -15.22 -23.54 0.10
N GLU A 14 -16.02 -22.47 0.23
CA GLU A 14 -15.77 -21.22 -0.47
C GLU A 14 -14.36 -20.76 -0.10
N LEU A 15 -13.51 -20.61 -1.11
CA LEU A 15 -12.20 -20.00 -0.94
C LEU A 15 -12.44 -18.57 -0.41
N PRO A 16 -11.68 -18.12 0.61
CA PRO A 16 -11.87 -16.79 1.16
C PRO A 16 -11.77 -15.75 0.04
N GLU A 17 -12.80 -14.94 -0.08
CA GLU A 17 -12.89 -13.87 -1.08
C GLU A 17 -11.67 -12.96 -0.97
N ALA A 18 -11.04 -12.68 -2.11
CA ALA A 18 -9.85 -11.84 -2.14
C ALA A 18 -10.19 -10.41 -1.69
N PRO A 19 -9.35 -9.77 -0.85
CA PRO A 19 -9.60 -8.41 -0.39
C PRO A 19 -9.90 -7.45 -1.54
N ARG A 20 -10.94 -6.62 -1.38
CA ARG A 20 -11.32 -5.57 -2.32
C ARG A 20 -10.44 -4.35 -2.11
N ILE A 21 -9.98 -3.74 -3.20
CA ILE A 21 -9.11 -2.56 -3.17
C ILE A 21 -9.94 -1.36 -3.63
N GLU A 22 -10.00 -0.32 -2.80
CA GLU A 22 -10.83 0.86 -3.05
C GLU A 22 -10.20 2.13 -2.45
N ARG A 23 -10.80 3.29 -2.69
CA ARG A 23 -10.40 4.55 -2.04
C ARG A 23 -10.72 4.50 -0.55
N PRO A 24 -9.84 4.99 0.34
CA PRO A 24 -10.17 5.12 1.75
C PRO A 24 -11.24 6.20 1.97
N ALA A 25 -12.02 6.01 3.01
CA ALA A 25 -12.92 7.03 3.56
C ALA A 25 -12.40 7.53 4.91
N VAL A 26 -12.86 8.69 5.37
CA VAL A 26 -12.43 9.25 6.68
C VAL A 26 -12.66 8.26 7.83
N ALA A 27 -13.71 7.45 7.75
CA ALA A 27 -14.00 6.40 8.74
C ALA A 27 -12.89 5.34 8.86
N ASP A 28 -12.05 5.18 7.84
CA ASP A 28 -10.94 4.21 7.84
C ASP A 28 -9.72 4.71 8.62
N GLY A 29 -9.61 6.02 8.89
CA GLY A 29 -8.41 6.63 9.47
C GLY A 29 -7.94 5.95 10.77
N ALA A 30 -8.86 5.57 11.64
CA ALA A 30 -8.52 4.85 12.88
C ALA A 30 -7.97 3.44 12.61
N ALA A 31 -8.48 2.75 11.58
CA ALA A 31 -7.98 1.43 11.18
C ALA A 31 -6.60 1.53 10.52
N LEU A 32 -6.38 2.52 9.65
CA LEU A 32 -5.08 2.77 9.03
C LEU A 32 -4.01 3.08 10.09
N TRP A 33 -4.35 3.91 11.09
CA TRP A 33 -3.44 4.17 12.21
C TRP A 33 -3.07 2.89 12.97
N ARG A 34 -4.05 2.02 13.27
CA ARG A 34 -3.79 0.73 13.93
C ARG A 34 -2.90 -0.17 13.07
N LEU A 35 -3.18 -0.30 11.76
CA LEU A 35 -2.37 -1.09 10.83
C LEU A 35 -0.92 -0.60 10.77
N ALA A 36 -0.70 0.73 10.76
CA ALA A 36 0.64 1.30 10.80
C ALA A 36 1.36 0.96 12.09
N LYS A 37 0.69 1.15 13.25
CA LYS A 37 1.22 0.82 14.57
C LYS A 37 1.56 -0.66 14.70
N ASP A 38 0.66 -1.55 14.27
CA ASP A 38 0.80 -3.00 14.39
C ASP A 38 1.81 -3.58 13.36
N SER A 39 2.20 -2.79 12.37
CA SER A 39 3.24 -3.18 11.41
C SER A 39 4.60 -3.38 12.08
N GLY A 40 4.91 -2.59 13.11
CA GLY A 40 6.18 -2.57 13.84
C GLY A 40 7.38 -2.08 13.02
N THR A 41 7.15 -1.62 11.79
CA THR A 41 8.21 -1.19 10.85
C THR A 41 7.99 0.20 10.28
N LEU A 42 6.79 0.76 10.45
CA LEU A 42 6.46 2.11 10.01
C LEU A 42 6.57 3.10 11.15
N ASP A 43 7.06 4.29 10.87
CA ASP A 43 6.93 5.42 11.77
C ASP A 43 5.44 5.76 11.94
N VAL A 44 4.98 5.69 13.18
CA VAL A 44 3.57 5.92 13.50
C VAL A 44 3.34 7.41 13.71
N ASN A 45 2.65 8.01 12.75
CA ASN A 45 2.23 9.39 12.85
C ASN A 45 1.04 9.55 13.81
N SER A 46 0.66 10.80 14.13
CA SER A 46 -0.54 11.06 14.92
C SER A 46 -1.78 10.47 14.22
N SER A 47 -2.79 10.03 14.97
CA SER A 47 -4.05 9.54 14.40
C SER A 47 -4.74 10.57 13.51
N TYR A 48 -4.54 11.88 13.80
CA TYR A 48 -5.03 12.98 12.98
C TYR A 48 -4.47 12.94 11.54
N SER A 49 -3.20 12.58 11.37
CA SER A 49 -2.58 12.45 10.05
C SER A 49 -3.32 11.42 9.17
N TYR A 50 -3.70 10.28 9.73
CA TYR A 50 -4.43 9.25 8.97
C TYR A 50 -5.84 9.69 8.58
N LEU A 51 -6.51 10.51 9.41
CA LEU A 51 -7.79 11.13 9.03
C LEU A 51 -7.61 12.10 7.85
N LEU A 52 -6.53 12.92 7.85
CA LEU A 52 -6.21 13.80 6.73
C LEU A 52 -5.90 13.01 5.46
N TRP A 53 -5.12 11.91 5.54
CA TRP A 53 -4.86 11.04 4.39
C TRP A 53 -6.14 10.50 3.78
N CYS A 54 -7.07 10.01 4.61
CA CYS A 54 -8.35 9.50 4.14
C CYS A 54 -9.29 10.57 3.59
N ARG A 55 -9.14 11.84 4.01
CA ARG A 55 -9.95 12.95 3.52
C ARG A 55 -9.37 13.61 2.28
N ASP A 56 -8.10 14.05 2.37
CA ASP A 56 -7.51 14.94 1.38
C ASP A 56 -6.76 14.20 0.28
N PHE A 57 -6.26 12.99 0.58
CA PHE A 57 -5.47 12.16 -0.32
C PHE A 57 -6.13 10.84 -0.66
N ALA A 58 -7.45 10.72 -0.50
CA ALA A 58 -8.20 9.51 -0.84
C ALA A 58 -8.04 9.11 -2.32
N ALA A 59 -7.96 10.08 -3.23
CA ALA A 59 -7.78 9.84 -4.65
C ALA A 59 -6.43 9.18 -4.98
N THR A 60 -5.41 9.46 -4.18
CA THR A 60 -4.04 8.98 -4.36
C THR A 60 -3.62 7.97 -3.28
N SER A 61 -4.59 7.37 -2.61
CA SER A 61 -4.42 6.33 -1.58
C SER A 61 -5.39 5.17 -1.82
N VAL A 62 -5.08 3.98 -1.33
CA VAL A 62 -5.98 2.81 -1.36
C VAL A 62 -6.08 2.14 -0.01
N VAL A 63 -7.21 1.51 0.22
CA VAL A 63 -7.45 0.56 1.31
C VAL A 63 -7.85 -0.78 0.72
N ALA A 64 -7.34 -1.87 1.29
CA ALA A 64 -7.81 -3.21 1.01
C ALA A 64 -8.75 -3.65 2.14
N ARG A 65 -9.95 -4.14 1.76
CA ARG A 65 -10.95 -4.62 2.73
C ARG A 65 -11.04 -6.14 2.71
N GLY A 66 -11.02 -6.73 3.89
CA GLY A 66 -11.30 -8.14 4.10
C GLY A 66 -12.76 -8.49 3.84
N ALA A 67 -13.11 -9.77 3.99
CA ALA A 67 -14.46 -10.27 3.75
C ALA A 67 -15.53 -9.61 4.64
N GLY A 68 -15.17 -9.19 5.86
CA GLY A 68 -16.05 -8.46 6.78
C GLY A 68 -16.15 -6.95 6.49
N GLY A 69 -15.44 -6.45 5.47
CA GLY A 69 -15.41 -5.03 5.11
C GLY A 69 -14.39 -4.19 5.91
N GLU A 70 -13.68 -4.79 6.85
CA GLU A 70 -12.63 -4.14 7.63
C GLU A 70 -11.37 -3.86 6.80
N PRO A 71 -10.66 -2.73 7.03
CA PRO A 71 -9.36 -2.49 6.43
C PRO A 71 -8.32 -3.52 6.89
N VAL A 72 -7.69 -4.22 5.93
CA VAL A 72 -6.64 -5.22 6.15
C VAL A 72 -5.31 -4.82 5.51
N GLY A 73 -5.26 -3.69 4.85
CA GLY A 73 -4.06 -3.09 4.29
C GLY A 73 -4.34 -1.73 3.68
N PHE A 74 -3.30 -0.94 3.48
CA PHE A 74 -3.40 0.36 2.82
C PHE A 74 -2.11 0.75 2.11
N VAL A 75 -2.24 1.66 1.15
CA VAL A 75 -1.15 2.46 0.59
C VAL A 75 -1.59 3.92 0.64
N THR A 76 -0.78 4.78 1.24
CA THR A 76 -0.97 6.23 1.19
C THR A 76 0.05 6.88 0.27
N GLY A 77 -0.39 7.88 -0.47
CA GLY A 77 0.48 8.61 -1.38
C GLY A 77 -0.16 9.90 -1.88
N TYR A 78 0.63 10.72 -2.56
CA TYR A 78 0.16 11.94 -3.19
C TYR A 78 0.89 12.19 -4.50
N VAL A 79 0.20 12.82 -5.45
CA VAL A 79 0.85 13.35 -6.66
C VAL A 79 1.65 14.57 -6.27
N ARG A 80 2.92 14.60 -6.65
CA ARG A 80 3.83 15.68 -6.29
C ARG A 80 3.38 17.01 -6.90
N PRO A 81 3.26 18.10 -6.10
CA PRO A 81 2.82 19.40 -6.61
C PRO A 81 3.75 19.99 -7.69
N ASP A 82 5.05 19.73 -7.55
CA ASP A 82 6.09 20.18 -8.48
C ASP A 82 6.35 19.21 -9.66
N ARG A 83 5.80 18.00 -9.60
CA ARG A 83 5.91 16.95 -10.61
C ARG A 83 4.56 16.24 -10.78
N PRO A 84 3.61 16.79 -11.51
CA PRO A 84 2.21 16.35 -11.55
C PRO A 84 2.00 14.95 -12.17
N HIS A 85 3.04 14.35 -12.75
CA HIS A 85 3.04 12.99 -13.29
C HIS A 85 3.82 12.01 -12.41
N THR A 86 4.15 12.39 -11.18
CA THR A 86 4.88 11.57 -10.20
C THR A 86 4.04 11.34 -8.96
N LEU A 87 3.76 10.08 -8.65
CA LEU A 87 3.14 9.66 -7.39
C LEU A 87 4.23 9.39 -6.34
N LEU A 88 4.21 10.09 -5.23
CA LEU A 88 5.00 9.69 -4.06
C LEU A 88 4.14 8.76 -3.20
N VAL A 89 4.63 7.54 -3.00
CA VAL A 89 4.06 6.58 -2.04
C VAL A 89 4.76 6.77 -0.70
N TRP A 90 3.95 7.07 0.32
CA TRP A 90 4.48 7.38 1.65
C TRP A 90 4.51 6.18 2.58
N GLN A 91 3.38 5.48 2.76
CA GLN A 91 3.30 4.30 3.61
C GLN A 91 2.56 3.16 2.94
N VAL A 92 3.03 1.93 3.19
CA VAL A 92 2.37 0.69 2.80
C VAL A 92 2.31 -0.22 4.02
N ALA A 93 1.12 -0.65 4.41
CA ALA A 93 0.95 -1.64 5.46
C ALA A 93 -0.05 -2.74 5.06
N VAL A 94 0.20 -3.93 5.55
CA VAL A 94 -0.70 -5.09 5.42
C VAL A 94 -0.80 -5.77 6.78
N ASP A 95 -2.03 -6.05 7.19
CA ASP A 95 -2.33 -6.84 8.39
C ASP A 95 -1.55 -8.16 8.39
N ALA A 96 -1.04 -8.58 9.55
CA ALA A 96 -0.17 -9.76 9.67
C ALA A 96 -0.82 -11.04 9.10
N ALA A 97 -2.13 -11.22 9.31
CA ALA A 97 -2.86 -12.39 8.81
C ALA A 97 -3.05 -12.40 7.27
N HIS A 98 -2.80 -11.26 6.62
CA HIS A 98 -2.96 -11.07 5.17
C HIS A 98 -1.63 -10.95 4.42
N ARG A 99 -0.48 -11.00 5.13
CA ARG A 99 0.86 -10.94 4.53
C ARG A 99 1.18 -12.22 3.72
N GLY A 100 2.18 -12.11 2.85
CA GLY A 100 2.67 -13.24 2.04
C GLY A 100 1.75 -13.65 0.89
N ARG A 101 0.64 -12.93 0.65
CA ARG A 101 -0.37 -13.24 -0.38
C ARG A 101 -0.38 -12.23 -1.54
N GLY A 102 0.67 -11.42 -1.68
CA GLY A 102 0.78 -10.42 -2.75
C GLY A 102 -0.13 -9.20 -2.60
N LEU A 103 -0.80 -9.00 -1.44
CA LEU A 103 -1.77 -7.93 -1.26
C LEU A 103 -1.16 -6.53 -1.43
N ALA A 104 0.05 -6.30 -0.89
CA ALA A 104 0.75 -5.02 -1.04
C ALA A 104 1.02 -4.69 -2.52
N ALA A 105 1.46 -5.69 -3.31
CA ALA A 105 1.70 -5.52 -4.75
C ALA A 105 0.40 -5.17 -5.49
N ARG A 106 -0.69 -5.89 -5.21
CA ARG A 106 -2.01 -5.61 -5.81
C ARG A 106 -2.52 -4.21 -5.46
N MET A 107 -2.35 -3.77 -4.22
CA MET A 107 -2.72 -2.41 -3.80
C MET A 107 -1.91 -1.35 -4.55
N LEU A 108 -0.61 -1.57 -4.68
CA LEU A 108 0.28 -0.63 -5.36
C LEU A 108 -0.03 -0.55 -6.86
N ASP A 109 -0.26 -1.68 -7.53
CA ASP A 109 -0.63 -1.73 -8.95
C ASP A 109 -1.99 -1.02 -9.17
N ALA A 110 -3.02 -1.35 -8.39
CA ALA A 110 -4.34 -0.71 -8.50
C ALA A 110 -4.29 0.81 -8.24
N LEU A 111 -3.44 1.27 -7.31
CA LEU A 111 -3.21 2.68 -7.08
C LEU A 111 -2.55 3.35 -8.27
N ALA A 112 -1.47 2.77 -8.80
CA ALA A 112 -0.72 3.31 -9.94
C ALA A 112 -1.60 3.40 -11.19
N GLU A 113 -2.35 2.35 -11.52
CA GLU A 113 -3.30 2.32 -12.64
C GLU A 113 -4.36 3.44 -12.51
N ARG A 114 -4.94 3.59 -11.32
CA ARG A 114 -5.94 4.66 -11.10
C ARG A 114 -5.36 6.04 -11.24
N VAL A 115 -4.20 6.30 -10.62
CA VAL A 115 -3.53 7.61 -10.70
C VAL A 115 -3.05 7.89 -12.12
N ALA A 116 -2.64 6.86 -12.87
CA ALA A 116 -2.29 7.01 -14.29
C ALA A 116 -3.51 7.46 -15.12
N ALA A 117 -4.65 6.85 -14.91
CA ALA A 117 -5.89 7.20 -15.62
C ALA A 117 -6.38 8.63 -15.28
N GLU A 118 -6.20 9.08 -14.02
CA GLU A 118 -6.70 10.37 -13.54
C GLU A 118 -5.71 11.53 -13.75
N HIS A 119 -4.40 11.27 -13.68
CA HIS A 119 -3.34 12.29 -13.65
C HIS A 119 -2.24 12.08 -14.70
N GLY A 120 -2.30 11.03 -15.52
CA GLY A 120 -1.26 10.71 -16.50
C GLY A 120 0.06 10.37 -15.84
N LEU A 121 0.04 9.50 -14.83
CA LEU A 121 1.23 9.08 -14.08
C LEU A 121 2.28 8.46 -15.01
N THR A 122 3.52 8.90 -14.87
CA THR A 122 4.68 8.36 -15.61
C THR A 122 5.79 7.83 -14.71
N SER A 123 5.76 8.18 -13.43
CA SER A 123 6.76 7.74 -12.46
C SER A 123 6.21 7.64 -11.05
N LEU A 124 6.86 6.81 -10.24
CA LEU A 124 6.57 6.63 -8.81
C LEU A 124 7.84 6.94 -8.02
N GLU A 125 7.68 7.60 -6.89
CA GLU A 125 8.72 7.83 -5.90
C GLU A 125 8.32 7.23 -4.55
N THR A 126 9.30 6.76 -3.79
CA THR A 126 9.15 6.35 -2.39
C THR A 126 10.47 6.47 -1.67
N THR A 127 10.47 6.68 -0.36
CA THR A 127 11.70 6.56 0.45
C THR A 127 11.72 5.21 1.15
N ILE A 128 12.90 4.64 1.27
CA ILE A 128 13.14 3.36 1.94
C ILE A 128 14.39 3.50 2.79
N THR A 129 14.29 3.23 4.08
CA THR A 129 15.45 3.14 4.98
C THR A 129 16.28 1.90 4.68
N PRO A 130 17.63 1.97 4.79
CA PRO A 130 18.50 0.81 4.60
C PRO A 130 18.08 -0.38 5.47
N GLY A 131 18.04 -1.57 4.88
CA GLY A 131 17.63 -2.79 5.57
C GLY A 131 16.14 -3.07 5.59
N ASN A 132 15.27 -2.17 5.11
CA ASN A 132 13.85 -2.47 4.90
C ASN A 132 13.64 -3.33 3.65
N THR A 133 14.07 -4.61 3.76
CA THR A 133 14.05 -5.55 2.64
C THR A 133 12.66 -5.86 2.11
N ALA A 134 11.62 -5.69 2.93
CA ALA A 134 10.23 -5.89 2.51
C ALA A 134 9.81 -4.82 1.50
N SER A 135 10.06 -3.55 1.81
CA SER A 135 9.80 -2.43 0.89
C SER A 135 10.70 -2.50 -0.34
N GLU A 136 12.00 -2.79 -0.19
CA GLU A 136 12.90 -2.95 -1.33
C GLU A 136 12.38 -3.99 -2.34
N ARG A 137 11.94 -5.16 -1.86
CA ARG A 137 11.38 -6.22 -2.72
C ARG A 137 10.06 -5.80 -3.37
N LEU A 138 9.18 -5.14 -2.62
CA LEU A 138 7.89 -4.67 -3.13
C LEU A 138 8.09 -3.72 -4.31
N PHE A 139 8.92 -2.68 -4.13
CA PHE A 139 9.14 -1.65 -5.15
C PHE A 139 10.02 -2.13 -6.31
N ALA A 140 11.00 -2.99 -6.07
CA ALA A 140 11.75 -3.64 -7.15
C ALA A 140 10.85 -4.54 -8.02
N SER A 141 9.96 -5.30 -7.39
CA SER A 141 8.97 -6.12 -8.11
C SER A 141 7.98 -5.27 -8.89
N PHE A 142 7.54 -4.14 -8.33
CA PHE A 142 6.69 -3.16 -9.02
C PHE A 142 7.41 -2.61 -10.27
N ALA A 143 8.64 -2.14 -10.12
CA ALA A 143 9.43 -1.64 -11.25
C ALA A 143 9.57 -2.68 -12.38
N ALA A 144 9.87 -3.94 -12.01
CA ALA A 144 9.99 -5.03 -12.99
C ALA A 144 8.68 -5.31 -13.75
N ARG A 145 7.52 -5.29 -13.06
CA ARG A 145 6.21 -5.50 -13.70
C ARG A 145 5.84 -4.39 -14.67
N HIS A 146 6.27 -3.16 -14.40
CA HIS A 146 5.97 -1.99 -15.23
C HIS A 146 7.13 -1.59 -16.16
N GLY A 147 8.14 -2.47 -16.33
CA GLY A 147 9.26 -2.24 -17.23
C GLY A 147 10.12 -1.02 -16.92
N ALA A 148 10.09 -0.57 -15.66
CA ALA A 148 10.69 0.69 -15.23
C ALA A 148 12.10 0.52 -14.66
N ALA A 149 12.96 1.52 -14.86
CA ALA A 149 14.23 1.65 -14.16
C ALA A 149 14.03 2.14 -12.72
N VAL A 150 15.01 1.85 -11.85
CA VAL A 150 15.03 2.34 -10.46
C VAL A 150 16.31 3.14 -10.24
N GLU A 151 16.16 4.43 -9.96
CA GLU A 151 17.25 5.31 -9.52
C GLU A 151 17.15 5.51 -8.02
N ARG A 152 18.31 5.64 -7.34
CA ARG A 152 18.39 5.80 -5.89
C ARG A 152 19.30 6.95 -5.53
N GLU A 153 18.85 7.77 -4.55
CA GLU A 153 19.67 8.82 -3.95
C GLU A 153 19.29 9.01 -2.48
N VAL A 154 20.21 9.45 -1.63
CA VAL A 154 19.88 9.86 -0.27
C VAL A 154 19.07 11.16 -0.35
N MET A 155 17.81 11.10 0.11
CA MET A 155 16.92 12.25 0.17
C MET A 155 17.10 13.03 1.47
N PHE A 156 17.13 12.31 2.60
CA PHE A 156 17.35 12.87 3.92
C PHE A 156 18.41 12.05 4.64
N ALA A 157 19.49 12.69 5.04
CA ALA A 157 20.52 12.07 5.89
C ALA A 157 19.99 11.91 7.33
N GLY A 158 20.45 10.88 8.04
CA GLY A 158 19.97 10.60 9.40
C GLY A 158 20.14 11.75 10.38
N GLU A 159 21.18 12.57 10.19
CA GLU A 159 21.47 13.75 11.03
C GLU A 159 20.45 14.90 10.87
N GLN A 160 19.59 14.84 9.85
CA GLN A 160 18.54 15.85 9.65
C GLN A 160 17.30 15.62 10.53
N PHE A 161 17.20 14.46 11.19
CA PHE A 161 16.09 14.12 12.07
C PHE A 161 16.39 14.58 13.51
N PRO A 162 15.57 15.50 14.06
CA PRO A 162 15.87 16.11 15.38
C PRO A 162 15.44 15.27 16.58
N ASP A 163 14.66 14.21 16.35
CA ASP A 163 14.00 13.42 17.39
C ASP A 163 14.77 12.17 17.82
N GLY A 164 15.99 11.99 17.33
CA GLY A 164 16.91 10.92 17.74
C GLY A 164 17.67 10.29 16.59
N PRO A 165 18.40 9.19 16.83
CA PRO A 165 19.08 8.46 15.79
C PRO A 165 18.08 7.95 14.74
N HIS A 166 18.31 8.31 13.49
CA HIS A 166 17.49 7.88 12.37
C HIS A 166 18.39 7.38 11.23
N ASP A 167 17.97 6.33 10.53
CA ASP A 167 18.62 5.92 9.30
C ASP A 167 18.31 6.93 8.18
N ALA A 168 19.19 7.00 7.17
CA ALA A 168 18.94 7.85 6.03
C ALA A 168 17.70 7.39 5.26
N GLU A 169 16.90 8.34 4.79
CA GLU A 169 15.81 8.08 3.85
C GLU A 169 16.35 8.09 2.42
N VAL A 170 16.37 6.93 1.78
CA VAL A 170 16.83 6.75 0.41
C VAL A 170 15.65 6.84 -0.53
N LEU A 171 15.63 7.86 -1.36
CA LEU A 171 14.64 8.03 -2.42
C LEU A 171 14.85 6.99 -3.52
N HIS A 172 13.81 6.28 -3.87
CA HIS A 172 13.73 5.40 -5.04
C HIS A 172 12.82 6.06 -6.08
N ARG A 173 13.37 6.45 -7.23
CA ARG A 173 12.59 6.90 -8.39
C ARG A 173 12.40 5.75 -9.36
N ILE A 174 11.17 5.43 -9.67
CA ILE A 174 10.77 4.31 -10.52
C ILE A 174 10.07 4.87 -11.75
N GLY A 175 10.69 4.71 -12.91
CA GLY A 175 10.15 5.23 -14.17
C GLY A 175 11.09 5.05 -15.36
N PRO A 176 10.60 5.37 -16.59
CA PRO A 176 9.19 5.59 -16.90
C PRO A 176 8.35 4.33 -16.70
N LEU A 177 7.08 4.49 -16.26
CA LEU A 177 6.15 3.38 -16.06
C LEU A 177 5.40 3.06 -17.36
N ALA A 178 5.23 1.78 -17.68
CA ALA A 178 4.30 1.27 -18.68
C ALA A 178 2.99 0.87 -17.97
N LEU A 179 2.02 1.81 -17.96
CA LEU A 179 0.70 1.67 -17.31
C LEU A 179 -0.41 1.74 -18.34
#